data_18428250028069bfb7bec3212cdecbc5
#
_entry.id   18428250028069bfb7bec3212cdecbc5
#
_cell.length_a   1.000
_cell.length_b   1.000
_cell.length_c   1.000
_cell.angle_alpha   90.00
_cell.angle_beta   90.00
_cell.angle_gamma   90.00
#
_symmetry.space_group_name_H-M   'P 1'
#
loop_
_entity.id
_entity.type
_entity.pdbx_description
1 polymer ?
#
loop_
_entity_poly.entity_id
_entity_poly.type
_entity_poly.pdbx_seq_one_letter_code
_entity_poly.pdbx_strand_id
1 'polypeptide(L)'
;MNVLISFDSPVLSNQFATMNDLSEFPEEIAASRTFVFVREVEMLRQNNLIKGGDLDNAIVIYDQKMPQETLDKLADEVGIPHKDVCDLGYINNKPLVFDNEPARHKLIDVLGDLALIGKPIRGRIIATRPG
;
A
#
# COMPACT_ATOMS: atom_id res chain seq x y z
N MET A 1 6.50 10.71 -14.93
CA MET A 1 7.04 9.74 -13.94
C MET A 1 6.28 8.43 -14.07
N ASN A 2 6.98 7.34 -14.13
CA ASN A 2 6.42 5.99 -14.18
C ASN A 2 6.96 5.18 -13.02
N VAL A 3 6.07 4.47 -12.33
CA VAL A 3 6.44 3.60 -11.20
C VAL A 3 5.89 2.20 -11.45
N LEU A 4 6.74 1.20 -11.35
CA LEU A 4 6.38 -0.21 -11.38
C LEU A 4 6.70 -0.81 -10.02
N ILE A 5 5.70 -1.39 -9.35
CA ILE A 5 5.91 -2.21 -8.18
C ILE A 5 5.73 -3.68 -8.54
N SER A 6 6.47 -4.54 -7.88
CA SER A 6 6.44 -5.98 -8.13
C SER A 6 6.69 -6.72 -6.82
N PHE A 7 5.74 -7.57 -6.43
CA PHE A 7 5.83 -8.39 -5.23
C PHE A 7 5.59 -9.86 -5.56
N ASP A 8 6.15 -10.74 -4.78
CA ASP A 8 5.85 -12.17 -4.84
C ASP A 8 4.57 -12.43 -4.05
N SER A 9 3.44 -12.08 -4.67
CA SER A 9 2.12 -12.12 -4.03
C SER A 9 1.03 -12.44 -5.05
N PRO A 10 0.09 -13.34 -4.74
CA PRO A 10 -1.05 -13.61 -5.63
C PRO A 10 -2.07 -12.46 -5.67
N VAL A 11 -2.05 -11.56 -4.70
CA VAL A 11 -2.97 -10.42 -4.62
C VAL A 11 -2.37 -9.17 -5.24
N LEU A 12 -1.08 -8.93 -4.99
CA LEU A 12 -0.35 -7.77 -5.51
C LEU A 12 0.96 -8.25 -6.14
N SER A 13 0.93 -8.63 -7.41
CA SER A 13 2.13 -9.09 -8.13
C SER A 13 2.85 -7.90 -8.78
N ASN A 14 2.31 -7.42 -9.89
CA ASN A 14 2.86 -6.28 -10.63
C ASN A 14 1.80 -5.22 -10.76
N GLN A 15 2.15 -3.99 -10.41
CA GLN A 15 1.28 -2.84 -10.59
C GLN A 15 2.07 -1.66 -11.11
N PHE A 16 1.41 -0.85 -11.92
CA PHE A 16 2.03 0.25 -12.62
C PHE A 16 1.21 1.53 -12.44
N ALA A 17 1.89 2.65 -12.24
CA ALA A 17 1.27 3.97 -12.18
C ALA A 17 2.10 4.98 -12.96
N THR A 18 1.41 5.94 -13.55
CA THR A 18 2.01 7.00 -14.37
C THR A 18 1.46 8.36 -13.96
N MET A 19 2.34 9.34 -13.90
CA MET A 19 1.99 10.75 -13.83
C MET A 19 2.83 11.50 -14.86
N ASN A 20 2.18 12.11 -15.84
CA ASN A 20 2.86 12.80 -16.93
C ASN A 20 3.19 14.26 -16.59
N ASP A 21 2.39 14.87 -15.72
CA ASP A 21 2.53 16.26 -15.31
C ASP A 21 2.09 16.42 -13.85
N LEU A 22 2.75 17.30 -13.10
CA LEU A 22 2.41 17.57 -11.71
C LEU A 22 0.97 18.08 -11.53
N SER A 23 0.37 18.68 -12.55
CA SER A 23 -1.02 19.11 -12.50
C SER A 23 -2.01 17.96 -12.33
N GLU A 24 -1.60 16.72 -12.66
CA GLU A 24 -2.42 15.52 -12.47
C GLU A 24 -2.45 15.04 -11.01
N PHE A 25 -1.51 15.48 -10.19
CA PHE A 25 -1.32 14.96 -8.84
C PHE A 25 -2.57 15.05 -7.95
N PRO A 26 -3.27 16.21 -7.85
CA PRO A 26 -4.40 16.31 -6.93
C PRO A 26 -5.53 15.32 -7.21
N GLU A 27 -5.86 15.09 -8.48
CA GLU A 27 -7.00 14.25 -8.87
C GLU A 27 -6.62 12.79 -9.08
N GLU A 28 -5.41 12.52 -9.58
CA GLU A 28 -5.02 11.19 -10.03
C GLU A 28 -4.16 10.43 -9.02
N ILE A 29 -3.50 11.10 -8.10
CA ILE A 29 -2.48 10.49 -7.24
C ILE A 29 -2.73 10.72 -5.75
N ALA A 30 -3.08 11.94 -5.34
CA ALA A 30 -3.03 12.37 -3.94
C ALA A 30 -3.93 11.55 -2.99
N ALA A 31 -5.03 11.00 -3.47
CA ALA A 31 -5.95 10.19 -2.66
C ALA A 31 -5.48 8.76 -2.42
N SER A 32 -4.36 8.36 -2.99
CA SER A 32 -3.85 6.99 -2.91
C SER A 32 -3.26 6.69 -1.54
N ARG A 33 -3.73 5.62 -0.93
CA ARG A 33 -3.30 5.20 0.42
C ARG A 33 -2.06 4.31 0.35
N THR A 34 -1.26 4.31 1.43
CA THR A 34 -0.20 3.34 1.63
C THR A 34 -0.78 1.92 1.77
N PHE A 35 0.06 0.93 1.63
CA PHE A 35 -0.34 -0.47 1.75
C PHE A 35 0.62 -1.24 2.65
N VAL A 36 0.11 -2.32 3.24
CA VAL A 36 0.86 -3.23 4.11
C VAL A 36 0.31 -4.65 3.95
N PHE A 37 1.18 -5.64 3.99
CA PHE A 37 0.77 -7.05 3.98
C PHE A 37 0.43 -7.51 5.40
N VAL A 38 -0.58 -8.38 5.53
CA VAL A 38 -0.99 -8.92 6.84
C VAL A 38 0.18 -9.57 7.57
N ARG A 39 1.06 -10.28 6.86
CA ARG A 39 2.27 -10.88 7.45
C ARG A 39 3.20 -9.84 8.08
N GLU A 40 3.28 -8.65 7.51
CA GLU A 40 4.07 -7.54 8.06
C GLU A 40 3.39 -6.92 9.28
N VAL A 41 2.06 -6.81 9.25
CA VAL A 41 1.28 -6.29 10.37
C VAL A 41 1.49 -7.14 11.61
N GLU A 42 1.48 -8.46 11.47
CA GLU A 42 1.71 -9.37 12.59
C GLU A 42 3.09 -9.14 13.23
N MET A 43 4.13 -9.01 12.41
CA MET A 43 5.49 -8.73 12.87
C MET A 43 5.58 -7.36 13.56
N LEU A 44 4.96 -6.33 12.99
CA LEU A 44 4.95 -4.98 13.56
C LEU A 44 4.23 -4.96 14.92
N ARG A 45 3.13 -5.72 15.06
CA ARG A 45 2.40 -5.85 16.30
C ARG A 45 3.24 -6.53 17.40
N GLN A 46 3.93 -7.62 17.04
CA GLN A 46 4.80 -8.34 17.98
C GLN A 46 5.92 -7.47 18.53
N ASN A 47 6.40 -6.51 17.74
CA ASN A 47 7.46 -5.57 18.12
C ASN A 47 6.92 -4.24 18.67
N ASN A 48 5.61 -4.14 18.94
CA ASN A 48 4.95 -2.92 19.42
C ASN A 48 5.16 -1.69 18.52
N LEU A 49 5.33 -1.91 17.21
CA LEU A 49 5.54 -0.84 16.22
C LEU A 49 4.24 -0.35 15.58
N ILE A 50 3.12 -1.01 15.87
CA ILE A 50 1.81 -0.66 15.34
C ILE A 50 0.75 -0.80 16.43
N LYS A 51 -0.23 0.10 16.42
CA LYS A 51 -1.33 0.13 17.38
C LYS A 51 -2.67 0.15 16.65
N GLY A 52 -3.75 -0.10 17.38
CA GLY A 52 -5.10 0.05 16.84
C GLY A 52 -5.30 1.45 16.27
N GLY A 53 -5.92 1.54 15.10
CA GLY A 53 -6.16 2.80 14.39
C GLY A 53 -5.07 3.21 13.41
N ASP A 54 -3.87 2.68 13.52
CA ASP A 54 -2.77 3.01 12.60
C ASP A 54 -3.04 2.57 11.16
N LEU A 55 -3.95 1.61 10.96
CA LEU A 55 -4.31 1.07 9.65
C LEU A 55 -5.60 1.65 9.07
N ASP A 56 -6.21 2.65 9.69
CA ASP A 56 -7.48 3.22 9.24
C ASP A 56 -7.40 3.80 7.83
N ASN A 57 -6.25 4.33 7.46
CA ASN A 57 -5.99 4.93 6.15
C ASN A 57 -4.96 4.14 5.34
N ALA A 58 -4.85 2.85 5.57
CA ALA A 58 -3.97 1.96 4.82
C ALA A 58 -4.75 0.89 4.08
N ILE A 59 -4.18 0.39 3.00
CA ILE A 59 -4.67 -0.80 2.31
C ILE A 59 -3.99 -2.01 2.94
N VAL A 60 -4.76 -2.92 3.51
CA VAL A 60 -4.23 -4.15 4.11
C VAL A 60 -4.40 -5.30 3.13
N ILE A 61 -3.30 -5.99 2.82
CA ILE A 61 -3.26 -7.05 1.81
C ILE A 61 -3.10 -8.39 2.51
N TYR A 62 -4.13 -9.23 2.38
CA TYR A 62 -4.12 -10.61 2.86
C TYR A 62 -3.80 -11.54 1.69
N ASP A 63 -2.58 -12.05 1.63
CA ASP A 63 -2.10 -12.83 0.49
C ASP A 63 -1.52 -14.21 0.84
N GLN A 64 -1.44 -14.54 2.12
CA GLN A 64 -0.98 -15.85 2.60
C GLN A 64 -1.95 -16.40 3.63
N LYS A 65 -2.43 -17.62 3.42
CA LYS A 65 -3.38 -18.24 4.35
C LYS A 65 -2.79 -18.42 5.75
N MET A 66 -3.61 -18.15 6.74
CA MET A 66 -3.30 -18.38 8.15
C MET A 66 -4.52 -18.96 8.87
N PRO A 67 -4.38 -19.47 10.12
CA PRO A 67 -5.54 -19.92 10.88
C PRO A 67 -6.56 -18.81 11.11
N GLN A 68 -7.86 -19.14 11.03
CA GLN A 68 -8.94 -18.16 11.20
C GLN A 68 -8.85 -17.44 12.55
N GLU A 69 -8.53 -18.14 13.63
CA GLU A 69 -8.37 -17.53 14.96
C GLU A 69 -7.27 -16.49 14.98
N THR A 70 -6.15 -16.76 14.31
CA THR A 70 -5.02 -15.83 14.24
C THR A 70 -5.41 -14.57 13.46
N LEU A 71 -6.10 -14.74 12.33
CA LEU A 71 -6.54 -13.60 11.51
C LEU A 71 -7.58 -12.76 12.26
N ASP A 72 -8.56 -13.38 12.92
CA ASP A 72 -9.58 -12.68 13.69
C ASP A 72 -8.99 -11.91 14.86
N LYS A 73 -8.06 -12.51 15.58
CA LYS A 73 -7.36 -11.87 16.70
C LYS A 73 -6.56 -10.65 16.22
N LEU A 74 -5.84 -10.80 15.11
CA LEU A 74 -5.08 -9.71 14.53
C LEU A 74 -6.01 -8.57 14.09
N ALA A 75 -7.12 -8.90 13.45
CA ALA A 75 -8.11 -7.92 13.01
C ALA A 75 -8.66 -7.11 14.18
N ASP A 76 -8.99 -7.76 15.30
CA ASP A 76 -9.50 -7.10 16.50
C ASP A 76 -8.44 -6.20 17.15
N GLU A 77 -7.18 -6.63 17.17
CA GLU A 77 -6.08 -5.88 17.80
C GLU A 77 -5.67 -4.64 17.01
N VAL A 78 -5.73 -4.68 15.68
CA VAL A 78 -5.31 -3.56 14.82
C VAL A 78 -6.48 -2.77 14.23
N GLY A 79 -7.72 -3.20 14.49
CA GLY A 79 -8.91 -2.45 14.10
C GLY A 79 -9.29 -2.57 12.62
N ILE A 80 -9.05 -3.73 12.00
CA ILE A 80 -9.45 -4.00 10.63
C ILE A 80 -10.64 -4.97 10.58
N PRO A 81 -11.42 -5.01 9.48
CA PRO A 81 -12.53 -5.94 9.34
C PRO A 81 -12.09 -7.40 9.39
N HIS A 82 -12.94 -8.27 9.91
CA HIS A 82 -12.75 -9.70 9.83
C HIS A 82 -12.88 -10.18 8.40
N LYS A 83 -12.12 -11.22 8.04
CA LYS A 83 -12.10 -11.80 6.70
C LYS A 83 -12.04 -13.32 6.79
N ASP A 84 -12.69 -13.99 5.83
CA ASP A 84 -12.55 -15.44 5.67
C ASP A 84 -11.11 -15.77 5.23
N VAL A 85 -10.45 -16.68 5.94
CA VAL A 85 -9.06 -17.06 5.62
C VAL A 85 -8.90 -17.69 4.25
N CYS A 86 -9.96 -18.21 3.64
CA CYS A 86 -9.92 -18.78 2.30
C CYS A 86 -10.04 -17.74 1.19
N ASP A 87 -10.36 -16.49 1.54
CA ASP A 87 -10.60 -15.40 0.60
C ASP A 87 -9.42 -14.41 0.60
N LEU A 88 -8.40 -14.69 -0.19
CA LEU A 88 -7.25 -13.80 -0.35
C LEU A 88 -7.67 -12.51 -1.06
N GLY A 89 -7.14 -11.39 -0.61
CA GLY A 89 -7.48 -10.09 -1.19
C GLY A 89 -7.19 -8.93 -0.25
N TYR A 90 -7.91 -7.84 -0.45
CA TYR A 90 -7.77 -6.65 0.38
C TYR A 90 -8.70 -6.71 1.58
N ILE A 91 -8.20 -6.26 2.74
CA ILE A 91 -8.99 -6.06 3.97
C ILE A 91 -9.02 -4.57 4.24
N ASN A 92 -10.12 -3.91 3.88
CA ASN A 92 -10.23 -2.46 4.02
C ASN A 92 -11.57 -2.04 4.61
N ASN A 93 -11.55 -1.00 5.43
CA ASN A 93 -12.77 -0.31 5.88
C ASN A 93 -13.43 0.48 4.75
N LYS A 94 -12.65 0.88 3.76
CA LYS A 94 -13.10 1.68 2.61
C LYS A 94 -12.65 1.01 1.31
N PRO A 95 -13.46 1.06 0.24
CA PRO A 95 -13.05 0.48 -1.05
C PRO A 95 -11.84 1.19 -1.63
N LEU A 96 -11.17 0.54 -2.59
CA LEU A 96 -10.08 1.16 -3.33
C LEU A 96 -10.59 2.36 -4.11
N VAL A 97 -9.82 3.46 -4.08
CA VAL A 97 -10.11 4.65 -4.89
C VAL A 97 -9.74 4.38 -6.35
N PHE A 98 -8.64 3.65 -6.58
CA PHE A 98 -8.16 3.22 -7.89
C PHE A 98 -7.74 1.76 -7.83
N ASP A 99 -7.90 1.03 -8.94
CA ASP A 99 -7.47 -0.37 -9.01
C ASP A 99 -5.96 -0.53 -8.76
N ASN A 100 -5.16 0.44 -9.15
CA ASN A 100 -3.72 0.49 -8.96
C ASN A 100 -3.30 1.45 -7.84
N GLU A 101 -4.12 1.60 -6.82
CA GLU A 101 -3.85 2.52 -5.71
C GLU A 101 -2.50 2.29 -5.03
N PRO A 102 -2.05 1.03 -4.76
CA PRO A 102 -0.72 0.80 -4.20
C PRO A 102 0.41 1.39 -5.06
N ALA A 103 0.37 1.20 -6.37
CA ALA A 103 1.38 1.76 -7.27
C ALA A 103 1.33 3.30 -7.30
N ARG A 104 0.14 3.89 -7.26
CA ARG A 104 -0.02 5.35 -7.20
C ARG A 104 0.53 5.92 -5.90
N HIS A 105 0.34 5.23 -4.78
CA HIS A 105 0.93 5.67 -3.52
C HIS A 105 2.47 5.59 -3.57
N LYS A 106 3.02 4.55 -4.19
CA LYS A 106 4.46 4.44 -4.35
C LYS A 106 5.03 5.58 -5.19
N LEU A 107 4.27 6.09 -6.14
CA LEU A 107 4.65 7.29 -6.88
C LEU A 107 4.76 8.51 -5.96
N ILE A 108 3.89 8.64 -4.95
CA ILE A 108 3.99 9.68 -3.92
C ILE A 108 5.32 9.56 -3.17
N ASP A 109 5.70 8.34 -2.77
CA ASP A 109 6.95 8.09 -2.05
C ASP A 109 8.16 8.51 -2.88
N VAL A 110 8.17 8.19 -4.17
CA VAL A 110 9.25 8.57 -5.09
C VAL A 110 9.32 10.08 -5.25
N LEU A 111 8.17 10.75 -5.40
CA LEU A 111 8.11 12.22 -5.45
C LEU A 111 8.68 12.85 -4.18
N GLY A 112 8.31 12.33 -3.01
CA GLY A 112 8.80 12.81 -1.73
C GLY A 112 10.31 12.67 -1.61
N ASP A 113 10.86 11.52 -2.02
CA ASP A 113 12.31 11.29 -2.00
C ASP A 113 13.04 12.24 -2.95
N LEU A 114 12.50 12.49 -4.14
CA LEU A 114 13.09 13.43 -5.10
C LEU A 114 13.04 14.87 -4.61
N ALA A 115 12.02 15.23 -3.83
CA ALA A 115 11.91 16.57 -3.25
C ALA A 115 13.07 16.89 -2.30
N LEU A 116 13.71 15.89 -1.70
CA LEU A 116 14.86 16.07 -0.82
C LEU A 116 16.09 16.62 -1.56
N ILE A 117 16.14 16.53 -2.88
CA ILE A 117 17.22 17.12 -3.68
C ILE A 117 17.21 18.67 -3.59
N GLY A 118 16.02 19.25 -3.32
CA GLY A 118 15.87 20.70 -3.14
C GLY A 118 15.96 21.51 -4.42
N LYS A 119 15.95 20.86 -5.59
CA LYS A 119 16.03 21.51 -6.91
C LYS A 119 14.99 20.92 -7.86
N PRO A 120 14.43 21.72 -8.77
CA PRO A 120 13.55 21.22 -9.82
C PRO A 120 14.27 20.19 -10.69
N ILE A 121 13.57 19.10 -11.05
CA ILE A 121 14.07 18.06 -11.94
C ILE A 121 13.27 18.12 -13.23
N ARG A 122 13.97 18.14 -14.36
CA ARG A 122 13.35 18.08 -15.69
C ARG A 122 13.76 16.77 -16.36
N GLY A 123 12.80 16.04 -16.90
CA GLY A 123 13.04 14.81 -17.62
C GLY A 123 12.05 13.72 -17.27
N ARG A 124 12.34 12.51 -17.75
CA ARG A 124 11.54 11.32 -17.47
C ARG A 124 12.15 10.52 -16.32
N ILE A 125 11.32 10.16 -15.37
CA ILE A 125 11.72 9.30 -14.24
C ILE A 125 10.97 7.99 -14.34
N ILE A 126 11.71 6.89 -14.31
CA ILE A 126 11.16 5.54 -14.31
C ILE A 126 11.71 4.83 -13.08
N ALA A 127 10.83 4.48 -12.15
CA ALA A 127 11.19 3.76 -10.93
C ALA A 127 10.64 2.34 -11.00
N THR A 128 11.53 1.37 -10.89
CA THR A 128 11.16 -0.05 -10.90
C THR A 128 11.49 -0.64 -9.54
N ARG A 129 10.48 -1.21 -8.89
CA ARG A 129 10.60 -1.82 -7.55
C ARG A 129 11.27 -0.86 -6.55
N PRO A 130 10.83 0.40 -6.45
CA PRO A 130 11.41 1.34 -5.47
C PRO A 130 11.17 0.83 -4.06
N GLY A 131 12.16 1.01 -3.22
CA GLY A 131 12.13 0.59 -1.82
C GLY A 131 11.16 1.36 -0.94
#